data_6d3bda028aca23aad87e1d4bcf97e1c2
#
_entry.id   6d3bda028aca23aad87e1d4bcf97e1c2
#
_cell.length_a   1.000
_cell.length_b   1.000
_cell.length_c   1.000
_cell.angle_alpha   90.00
_cell.angle_beta   90.00
_cell.angle_gamma   90.00
#
_symmetry.space_group_name_H-M   'P 1'
#
loop_
_entity.id
_entity.type
_entity.pdbx_description
1 polymer ?
#
loop_
_entity_poly.entity_id
_entity_poly.type
_entity_poly.pdbx_seq_one_letter_code
_entity_poly.pdbx_strand_id
1 'polypeptide(L)'
;MRTIVFIIAAFLLPSFSFAWGPTGHRVTGQVAEKYLSKKAKKELDRILNHQSLAMASTWMDDIRSDSTYDHMTDWHWVTIQNGQTYDQSAKNPKGDVVATLERIIAELKSKKLSPAEEVERIKMLIHLVGDIHQPLHVGGGNDRGGNDVKVQWFRTDSNLHRVWDSDMIDDTRLSYTELAASLEIPTSGQILLWQKSSVRDWANESMSFRKQVYDYGQGKLGYEYSYHYFSIVRARLLQAGVRLAGILNEIYK
;
A
#
# COMPACT_ATOMS: atom_id res chain seq x y z
N MET A 1 37.52 -41.91 -16.99
CA MET A 1 36.75 -41.19 -15.98
C MET A 1 36.04 -39.99 -16.67
N ARG A 2 34.73 -40.04 -16.78
CA ARG A 2 33.93 -38.92 -17.34
C ARG A 2 33.51 -38.01 -16.20
N THR A 3 34.05 -36.80 -16.18
CA THR A 3 33.65 -35.78 -15.20
C THR A 3 32.29 -35.20 -15.60
N ILE A 4 31.25 -35.45 -14.81
CA ILE A 4 29.91 -34.86 -14.99
C ILE A 4 29.98 -33.51 -14.32
N VAL A 5 29.90 -32.42 -15.10
CA VAL A 5 29.78 -31.05 -14.62
C VAL A 5 28.28 -30.77 -14.42
N PHE A 6 27.82 -30.65 -13.16
CA PHE A 6 26.47 -30.18 -12.86
C PHE A 6 26.47 -28.66 -12.99
N ILE A 7 25.81 -28.14 -14.03
CA ILE A 7 25.47 -26.71 -14.14
C ILE A 7 24.23 -26.47 -13.26
N ILE A 8 24.44 -25.89 -12.10
CA ILE A 8 23.35 -25.37 -11.28
C ILE A 8 22.87 -24.07 -11.95
N ALA A 9 21.78 -24.16 -12.72
CA ALA A 9 21.08 -22.98 -13.20
C ALA A 9 20.39 -22.31 -11.98
N ALA A 10 21.00 -21.24 -11.47
CA ALA A 10 20.35 -20.38 -10.50
C ALA A 10 19.17 -19.69 -11.21
N PHE A 11 17.97 -20.19 -11.01
CA PHE A 11 16.74 -19.48 -11.37
C PHE A 11 16.68 -18.22 -10.50
N LEU A 12 17.03 -17.09 -11.09
CA LEU A 12 16.67 -15.78 -10.55
C LEU A 12 15.14 -15.65 -10.67
N LEU A 13 14.43 -16.10 -9.63
CA LEU A 13 13.02 -15.79 -9.50
C LEU A 13 12.90 -14.27 -9.42
N PRO A 14 12.08 -13.64 -10.27
CA PRO A 14 11.83 -12.21 -10.17
C PRO A 14 11.28 -11.94 -8.76
N SER A 15 11.99 -11.13 -7.98
CA SER A 15 11.49 -10.64 -6.69
C SER A 15 10.36 -9.66 -7.00
N PHE A 16 9.14 -10.14 -7.02
CA PHE A 16 7.97 -9.28 -7.14
C PHE A 16 7.90 -8.42 -5.87
N SER A 17 7.95 -7.12 -6.05
CA SER A 17 7.64 -6.17 -5.00
C SER A 17 6.13 -6.22 -4.78
N PHE A 18 5.72 -6.57 -3.59
CA PHE A 18 4.34 -6.41 -3.15
C PHE A 18 4.22 -5.02 -2.52
N ALA A 19 3.09 -4.39 -2.69
CA ALA A 19 2.58 -3.31 -1.85
C ALA A 19 2.54 -3.75 -0.38
N TRP A 20 1.93 -3.02 0.54
CA TRP A 20 1.67 -3.65 1.84
C TRP A 20 1.34 -5.12 1.60
N GLY A 21 1.97 -6.03 2.32
CA GLY A 21 1.60 -7.43 2.22
C GLY A 21 0.10 -7.63 2.50
N PRO A 22 -0.47 -8.79 2.21
CA PRO A 22 -1.91 -9.03 2.32
C PRO A 22 -2.50 -8.64 3.68
N THR A 23 -1.75 -8.79 4.77
CA THR A 23 -2.17 -8.39 6.11
C THR A 23 -2.35 -6.87 6.21
N GLY A 24 -1.39 -6.08 5.73
CA GLY A 24 -1.46 -4.61 5.78
C GLY A 24 -2.62 -4.05 4.94
N HIS A 25 -2.83 -4.56 3.71
CA HIS A 25 -3.98 -4.20 2.89
C HIS A 25 -5.31 -4.50 3.58
N ARG A 26 -5.45 -5.70 4.16
CA ARG A 26 -6.66 -6.07 4.91
C ARG A 26 -6.89 -5.20 6.13
N VAL A 27 -5.84 -4.78 6.83
CA VAL A 27 -5.94 -3.80 7.94
C VAL A 27 -6.49 -2.48 7.44
N THR A 28 -5.99 -1.95 6.31
CA THR A 28 -6.49 -0.71 5.71
C THR A 28 -7.98 -0.82 5.40
N GLY A 29 -8.41 -1.89 4.73
CA GLY A 29 -9.83 -2.15 4.44
C GLY A 29 -10.68 -2.28 5.72
N GLN A 30 -10.20 -3.04 6.71
CA GLN A 30 -10.88 -3.26 7.99
C GLN A 30 -11.03 -1.97 8.80
N VAL A 31 -10.02 -1.10 8.78
CA VAL A 31 -10.10 0.23 9.40
C VAL A 31 -11.11 1.10 8.68
N ALA A 32 -11.09 1.12 7.34
CA ALA A 32 -12.03 1.93 6.56
C ALA A 32 -13.49 1.60 6.89
N GLU A 33 -13.83 0.33 7.04
CA GLU A 33 -15.20 -0.10 7.37
C GLU A 33 -15.74 0.52 8.66
N LYS A 34 -14.87 0.83 9.64
CA LYS A 34 -15.28 1.47 10.92
C LYS A 34 -15.72 2.93 10.75
N TYR A 35 -15.24 3.60 9.68
CA TYR A 35 -15.47 5.03 9.44
C TYR A 35 -16.43 5.29 8.26
N LEU A 36 -17.02 4.25 7.66
CA LEU A 36 -18.02 4.38 6.63
C LEU A 36 -19.35 4.92 7.20
N SER A 37 -19.99 5.83 6.45
CA SER A 37 -21.37 6.19 6.67
C SER A 37 -22.29 4.99 6.40
N LYS A 38 -23.48 4.97 7.02
CA LYS A 38 -24.47 3.91 6.78
C LYS A 38 -24.81 3.77 5.29
N LYS A 39 -24.88 4.91 4.57
CA LYS A 39 -25.20 4.94 3.13
C LYS A 39 -24.06 4.36 2.29
N ALA A 40 -22.82 4.82 2.49
CA ALA A 40 -21.66 4.28 1.79
C ALA A 40 -21.49 2.77 2.06
N LYS A 41 -21.65 2.33 3.31
CA LYS A 41 -21.57 0.91 3.66
C LYS A 41 -22.60 0.08 2.90
N LYS A 42 -23.86 0.52 2.82
CA LYS A 42 -24.93 -0.18 2.09
C LYS A 42 -24.63 -0.27 0.59
N GLU A 43 -24.15 0.83 -0.02
CA GLU A 43 -23.82 0.82 -1.46
C GLU A 43 -22.60 -0.06 -1.76
N LEU A 44 -21.56 0.01 -0.96
CA LEU A 44 -20.37 -0.83 -1.12
C LEU A 44 -20.69 -2.31 -0.94
N ASP A 45 -21.52 -2.66 0.04
CA ASP A 45 -21.98 -4.03 0.25
C ASP A 45 -22.70 -4.57 -0.99
N ARG A 46 -23.56 -3.76 -1.62
CA ARG A 46 -24.25 -4.10 -2.87
C ARG A 46 -23.26 -4.24 -4.04
N ILE A 47 -22.37 -3.25 -4.22
CA ILE A 47 -21.44 -3.20 -5.37
C ILE A 47 -20.42 -4.34 -5.30
N LEU A 48 -19.87 -4.60 -4.12
CA LEU A 48 -18.87 -5.66 -3.91
C LEU A 48 -19.50 -7.05 -3.67
N ASN A 49 -20.83 -7.18 -3.84
CA ASN A 49 -21.56 -8.43 -3.62
C ASN A 49 -21.21 -9.06 -2.26
N HIS A 50 -21.37 -8.27 -1.19
CA HIS A 50 -21.11 -8.65 0.20
C HIS A 50 -19.62 -8.98 0.53
N GLN A 51 -18.69 -8.72 -0.40
CA GLN A 51 -17.26 -8.81 -0.09
C GLN A 51 -16.86 -7.62 0.78
N SER A 52 -16.17 -7.89 1.91
CA SER A 52 -15.64 -6.83 2.78
C SER A 52 -14.54 -6.02 2.09
N LEU A 53 -14.34 -4.76 2.52
CA LEU A 53 -13.23 -3.94 2.01
C LEU A 53 -11.88 -4.60 2.32
N ALA A 54 -11.75 -5.28 3.46
CA ALA A 54 -10.56 -6.04 3.81
C ALA A 54 -10.26 -7.14 2.79
N MET A 55 -11.26 -7.87 2.34
CA MET A 55 -11.07 -8.94 1.34
C MET A 55 -10.90 -8.41 -0.08
N ALA A 56 -11.51 -7.26 -0.40
CA ALA A 56 -11.34 -6.60 -1.68
C ALA A 56 -9.96 -5.92 -1.86
N SER A 57 -9.27 -5.64 -0.74
CA SER A 57 -8.03 -4.84 -0.73
C SER A 57 -6.83 -5.53 -1.38
N THR A 58 -6.82 -6.85 -1.50
CA THR A 58 -5.71 -7.61 -2.12
C THR A 58 -5.88 -7.83 -3.61
N TRP A 59 -7.02 -7.42 -4.18
CA TRP A 59 -7.39 -7.78 -5.55
C TRP A 59 -6.34 -7.39 -6.61
N MET A 60 -5.71 -6.22 -6.51
CA MET A 60 -4.68 -5.81 -7.49
C MET A 60 -3.41 -6.67 -7.44
N ASP A 61 -3.10 -7.26 -6.29
CA ASP A 61 -2.02 -8.23 -6.16
C ASP A 61 -2.44 -9.62 -6.67
N ASP A 62 -3.68 -10.03 -6.41
CA ASP A 62 -4.20 -11.33 -6.80
C ASP A 62 -4.27 -11.50 -8.33
N ILE A 63 -4.51 -10.40 -9.08
CA ILE A 63 -4.62 -10.41 -10.55
C ILE A 63 -3.29 -10.34 -11.29
N ARG A 64 -2.16 -10.22 -10.61
CA ARG A 64 -0.82 -10.04 -11.25
C ARG A 64 -0.42 -11.14 -12.23
N SER A 65 -1.02 -12.31 -12.13
CA SER A 65 -0.78 -13.42 -13.06
C SER A 65 -1.61 -13.33 -14.34
N ASP A 66 -2.56 -12.39 -14.42
CA ASP A 66 -3.40 -12.16 -15.60
C ASP A 66 -2.79 -11.02 -16.44
N SER A 67 -2.27 -11.38 -17.61
CA SER A 67 -1.61 -10.42 -18.52
C SER A 67 -2.52 -9.29 -19.00
N THR A 68 -3.84 -9.44 -18.89
CA THR A 68 -4.81 -8.37 -19.17
C THR A 68 -4.53 -7.13 -18.32
N TYR A 69 -3.98 -7.31 -17.12
CA TYR A 69 -3.71 -6.26 -16.14
C TYR A 69 -2.24 -5.82 -16.07
N ASP A 70 -1.35 -6.30 -16.96
CA ASP A 70 0.07 -5.92 -16.97
C ASP A 70 0.29 -4.40 -17.02
N HIS A 71 -0.63 -3.68 -17.67
CA HIS A 71 -0.60 -2.23 -17.78
C HIS A 71 -0.77 -1.50 -16.43
N MET A 72 -1.25 -2.18 -15.38
CA MET A 72 -1.44 -1.63 -14.04
C MET A 72 -0.21 -1.77 -13.14
N THR A 73 0.83 -2.50 -13.59
CA THR A 73 2.01 -2.83 -12.77
C THR A 73 2.67 -1.60 -12.17
N ASP A 74 2.78 -0.51 -12.92
CA ASP A 74 3.44 0.72 -12.46
C ASP A 74 2.55 1.60 -11.57
N TRP A 75 1.25 1.29 -11.41
CA TRP A 75 0.31 2.12 -10.67
C TRP A 75 0.44 2.01 -9.14
N HIS A 76 1.19 1.03 -8.63
CA HIS A 76 1.37 0.76 -7.20
C HIS A 76 2.34 1.73 -6.50
N TRP A 77 3.18 2.44 -7.25
CA TRP A 77 4.23 3.31 -6.68
C TRP A 77 4.41 4.61 -7.46
N VAL A 78 5.16 5.51 -6.86
CA VAL A 78 5.63 6.73 -7.52
C VAL A 78 7.08 7.01 -7.12
N THR A 79 7.85 7.57 -8.06
CA THR A 79 9.21 8.05 -7.80
C THR A 79 9.20 9.56 -7.67
N ILE A 80 9.56 10.07 -6.49
CA ILE A 80 9.74 11.50 -6.22
C ILE A 80 11.12 11.66 -5.58
N GLN A 81 12.04 12.35 -6.23
CA GLN A 81 13.39 12.53 -5.71
C GLN A 81 13.38 13.42 -4.44
N ASN A 82 14.42 13.26 -3.61
CA ASN A 82 14.55 14.09 -2.41
C ASN A 82 14.60 15.56 -2.78
N GLY A 83 13.86 16.39 -2.05
CA GLY A 83 13.77 17.84 -2.31
C GLY A 83 12.77 18.23 -3.40
N GLN A 84 12.11 17.27 -4.05
CA GLN A 84 11.04 17.54 -5.03
C GLN A 84 9.66 17.29 -4.43
N THR A 85 8.68 17.97 -4.98
CA THR A 85 7.25 17.65 -4.85
C THR A 85 6.83 16.72 -5.99
N TYR A 86 5.63 16.13 -5.90
CA TYR A 86 5.07 15.33 -6.99
C TYR A 86 5.02 16.14 -8.31
N ASP A 87 4.64 17.42 -8.26
CA ASP A 87 4.55 18.25 -9.47
C ASP A 87 5.90 18.49 -10.15
N GLN A 88 6.97 18.52 -9.37
CA GLN A 88 8.35 18.70 -9.86
C GLN A 88 9.00 17.40 -10.31
N SER A 89 8.47 16.26 -9.92
CA SER A 89 9.03 14.96 -10.27
C SER A 89 8.75 14.56 -11.73
N ALA A 90 9.63 13.74 -12.30
CA ALA A 90 9.39 13.11 -13.58
C ALA A 90 8.18 12.17 -13.48
N LYS A 91 7.26 12.27 -14.45
CA LYS A 91 6.08 11.42 -14.50
C LYS A 91 6.37 10.13 -15.25
N ASN A 92 5.91 9.00 -14.71
CA ASN A 92 5.96 7.75 -15.43
C ASN A 92 4.88 7.77 -16.54
N PRO A 93 5.25 7.61 -17.83
CA PRO A 93 4.27 7.62 -18.93
C PRO A 93 3.25 6.48 -18.85
N LYS A 94 3.54 5.41 -18.11
CA LYS A 94 2.62 4.30 -17.84
C LYS A 94 1.66 4.58 -16.69
N GLY A 95 1.82 5.69 -15.99
CA GLY A 95 1.09 6.06 -14.78
C GLY A 95 1.87 5.77 -13.49
N ASP A 96 1.36 6.27 -12.39
CA ASP A 96 1.88 6.08 -11.04
C ASP A 96 0.71 6.10 -10.03
N VAL A 97 0.98 5.79 -8.76
CA VAL A 97 -0.05 5.69 -7.73
C VAL A 97 -0.80 7.01 -7.51
N VAL A 98 -0.13 8.17 -7.61
CA VAL A 98 -0.76 9.49 -7.40
C VAL A 98 -1.72 9.80 -8.54
N ALA A 99 -1.24 9.75 -9.78
CA ALA A 99 -2.05 10.02 -10.97
C ALA A 99 -3.22 9.04 -11.07
N THR A 100 -2.99 7.77 -10.76
CA THR A 100 -4.03 6.73 -10.82
C THR A 100 -5.10 6.95 -9.76
N LEU A 101 -4.73 7.27 -8.51
CA LEU A 101 -5.69 7.59 -7.46
C LEU A 101 -6.54 8.80 -7.81
N GLU A 102 -5.91 9.92 -8.26
CA GLU A 102 -6.62 11.13 -8.68
C GLU A 102 -7.64 10.82 -9.79
N ARG A 103 -7.24 10.02 -10.78
CA ARG A 103 -8.10 9.59 -11.89
C ARG A 103 -9.26 8.73 -11.41
N ILE A 104 -9.00 7.66 -10.64
CA ILE A 104 -10.03 6.73 -10.15
C ILE A 104 -11.07 7.46 -9.28
N ILE A 105 -10.62 8.36 -8.40
CA ILE A 105 -11.52 9.17 -7.56
C ILE A 105 -12.44 10.03 -8.44
N ALA A 106 -11.90 10.66 -9.49
CA ALA A 106 -12.70 11.46 -10.43
C ALA A 106 -13.69 10.59 -11.23
N GLU A 107 -13.26 9.43 -11.72
CA GLU A 107 -14.11 8.46 -12.44
C GLU A 107 -15.28 8.01 -11.56
N LEU A 108 -15.03 7.59 -10.31
CA LEU A 108 -16.07 7.16 -9.37
C LEU A 108 -17.04 8.30 -9.01
N LYS A 109 -16.53 9.53 -8.82
CA LYS A 109 -17.37 10.71 -8.56
C LYS A 109 -18.24 11.09 -9.77
N SER A 110 -17.82 10.79 -10.98
CA SER A 110 -18.58 11.10 -12.19
C SER A 110 -19.89 10.35 -12.31
N LYS A 111 -20.02 9.20 -11.64
CA LYS A 111 -21.18 8.29 -11.70
C LYS A 111 -21.53 7.80 -13.12
N LYS A 112 -20.52 7.73 -14.01
CA LYS A 112 -20.70 7.34 -15.41
C LYS A 112 -20.14 5.95 -15.73
N LEU A 113 -19.56 5.27 -14.77
CA LEU A 113 -19.00 3.94 -14.93
C LEU A 113 -20.11 2.89 -15.07
N SER A 114 -19.87 1.87 -15.87
CA SER A 114 -20.69 0.66 -15.86
C SER A 114 -20.54 -0.06 -14.52
N PRO A 115 -21.47 -0.95 -14.13
CA PRO A 115 -21.36 -1.69 -12.87
C PRO A 115 -20.05 -2.48 -12.74
N ALA A 116 -19.53 -3.07 -13.81
CA ALA A 116 -18.28 -3.82 -13.80
C ALA A 116 -17.07 -2.90 -13.58
N GLU A 117 -17.02 -1.78 -14.29
CA GLU A 117 -15.96 -0.77 -14.10
C GLU A 117 -16.00 -0.17 -12.69
N GLU A 118 -17.20 0.09 -12.14
CA GLU A 118 -17.33 0.62 -10.77
C GLU A 118 -16.73 -0.35 -9.75
N VAL A 119 -17.04 -1.65 -9.84
CA VAL A 119 -16.44 -2.68 -8.97
C VAL A 119 -14.92 -2.68 -9.06
N GLU A 120 -14.38 -2.65 -10.27
CA GLU A 120 -12.94 -2.67 -10.51
C GLU A 120 -12.28 -1.41 -9.93
N ARG A 121 -12.83 -0.22 -10.20
CA ARG A 121 -12.31 1.06 -9.67
C ARG A 121 -12.37 1.14 -8.15
N ILE A 122 -13.39 0.56 -7.51
CA ILE A 122 -13.46 0.47 -6.05
C ILE A 122 -12.35 -0.43 -5.50
N LYS A 123 -12.13 -1.62 -6.08
CA LYS A 123 -11.06 -2.52 -5.66
C LYS A 123 -9.68 -1.89 -5.82
N MET A 124 -9.44 -1.22 -6.95
CA MET A 124 -8.22 -0.44 -7.18
C MET A 124 -8.06 0.67 -6.15
N LEU A 125 -9.10 1.46 -5.87
CA LEU A 125 -9.04 2.53 -4.88
C LEU A 125 -8.66 2.01 -3.50
N ILE A 126 -9.28 0.92 -3.05
CA ILE A 126 -9.01 0.31 -1.75
C ILE A 126 -7.53 -0.08 -1.64
N HIS A 127 -6.99 -0.72 -2.67
CA HIS A 127 -5.60 -1.18 -2.72
C HIS A 127 -4.62 -0.02 -2.75
N LEU A 128 -4.75 0.87 -3.72
CA LEU A 128 -3.80 1.97 -3.98
C LEU A 128 -3.77 3.01 -2.86
N VAL A 129 -4.87 3.20 -2.13
CA VAL A 129 -4.85 4.01 -0.90
C VAL A 129 -3.96 3.35 0.16
N GLY A 130 -3.94 2.03 0.26
CA GLY A 130 -2.95 1.32 1.07
C GLY A 130 -1.53 1.62 0.62
N ASP A 131 -1.24 1.44 -0.67
CA ASP A 131 0.09 1.58 -1.26
C ASP A 131 0.72 2.93 -1.02
N ILE A 132 0.02 4.02 -1.31
CA ILE A 132 0.56 5.38 -1.15
C ILE A 132 0.90 5.72 0.31
N HIS A 133 0.32 4.98 1.27
CA HIS A 133 0.64 5.14 2.69
C HIS A 133 1.83 4.31 3.15
N GLN A 134 2.35 3.39 2.34
CA GLN A 134 3.61 2.70 2.58
C GLN A 134 4.78 3.60 2.10
N PRO A 135 5.69 4.01 2.99
CA PRO A 135 6.71 5.02 2.65
C PRO A 135 7.58 4.67 1.44
N LEU A 136 7.88 3.39 1.22
CA LEU A 136 8.74 2.94 0.12
C LEU A 136 8.01 2.86 -1.23
N HIS A 137 6.67 2.91 -1.24
CA HIS A 137 5.87 3.10 -2.47
C HIS A 137 5.94 4.53 -3.01
N VAL A 138 6.47 5.46 -2.21
CA VAL A 138 6.84 6.81 -2.64
C VAL A 138 8.36 6.89 -2.61
N GLY A 139 9.03 6.18 -3.52
CA GLY A 139 10.47 5.97 -3.54
C GLY A 139 11.29 7.16 -4.03
N GLY A 140 12.59 7.19 -3.70
CA GLY A 140 13.55 8.21 -4.16
C GLY A 140 14.14 7.95 -5.55
N GLY A 141 13.91 6.76 -6.12
CA GLY A 141 14.28 6.41 -7.50
C GLY A 141 15.62 5.68 -7.69
N ASN A 142 16.42 5.49 -6.64
CA ASN A 142 17.76 4.94 -6.78
C ASN A 142 17.86 3.43 -6.51
N ASP A 143 16.82 2.85 -5.87
CA ASP A 143 16.85 1.49 -5.33
C ASP A 143 15.50 0.76 -5.44
N ARG A 144 14.66 1.19 -6.38
CA ARG A 144 13.34 0.65 -6.60
C ARG A 144 12.48 0.61 -5.33
N GLY A 145 12.49 1.73 -4.57
CA GLY A 145 11.77 1.82 -3.30
C GLY A 145 12.28 0.84 -2.25
N GLY A 146 13.61 0.65 -2.12
CA GLY A 146 14.23 -0.24 -1.14
C GLY A 146 14.28 -1.72 -1.53
N ASN A 147 13.79 -2.12 -2.71
CA ASN A 147 13.90 -3.52 -3.18
C ASN A 147 15.34 -3.95 -3.43
N ASP A 148 16.20 -3.02 -3.84
CA ASP A 148 17.60 -3.29 -4.10
C ASP A 148 18.46 -3.20 -2.81
N VAL A 149 17.88 -2.71 -1.71
CA VAL A 149 18.54 -2.64 -0.39
C VAL A 149 18.42 -4.00 0.31
N LYS A 150 19.48 -4.81 0.22
CA LYS A 150 19.54 -6.13 0.84
C LYS A 150 19.76 -5.99 2.34
N VAL A 151 18.90 -6.66 3.11
CA VAL A 151 18.95 -6.71 4.57
C VAL A 151 18.68 -8.13 5.06
N GLN A 152 18.92 -8.40 6.34
CA GLN A 152 18.43 -9.60 7.01
C GLN A 152 17.32 -9.19 7.98
N TRP A 153 16.18 -9.86 7.91
CA TRP A 153 15.15 -9.81 8.92
C TRP A 153 15.32 -10.99 9.87
N PHE A 154 15.81 -10.70 11.08
CA PHE A 154 16.38 -11.70 12.00
C PHE A 154 17.52 -12.48 11.33
N ARG A 155 17.28 -13.72 10.92
CA ARG A 155 18.26 -14.60 10.29
C ARG A 155 17.89 -14.94 8.82
N THR A 156 16.84 -14.32 8.30
CA THR A 156 16.33 -14.58 6.94
C THR A 156 16.73 -13.45 6.02
N ASP A 157 17.26 -13.78 4.85
CA ASP A 157 17.57 -12.79 3.83
C ASP A 157 16.28 -12.13 3.33
N SER A 158 16.30 -10.80 3.26
CA SER A 158 15.18 -9.96 2.85
C SER A 158 15.69 -8.73 2.08
N ASN A 159 14.79 -7.82 1.80
CA ASN A 159 15.10 -6.46 1.35
C ASN A 159 14.30 -5.46 2.16
N LEU A 160 14.72 -4.20 2.15
CA LEU A 160 14.12 -3.17 2.99
C LEU A 160 12.63 -2.97 2.64
N HIS A 161 12.27 -3.06 1.37
CA HIS A 161 10.88 -2.96 0.93
C HIS A 161 10.00 -4.03 1.58
N ARG A 162 10.41 -5.30 1.47
CA ARG A 162 9.68 -6.42 2.06
C ARG A 162 9.56 -6.33 3.58
N VAL A 163 10.60 -5.83 4.26
CA VAL A 163 10.54 -5.62 5.72
C VAL A 163 9.39 -4.69 6.08
N TRP A 164 9.17 -3.63 5.30
CA TRP A 164 8.07 -2.68 5.52
C TRP A 164 6.73 -3.22 5.06
N ASP A 165 6.67 -3.93 3.94
CA ASP A 165 5.42 -4.47 3.43
C ASP A 165 4.83 -5.57 4.29
N SER A 166 5.68 -6.48 4.74
CA SER A 166 5.24 -7.75 5.31
C SER A 166 5.98 -8.12 6.59
N ASP A 167 7.33 -8.15 6.59
CA ASP A 167 8.08 -8.85 7.63
C ASP A 167 7.81 -8.29 9.04
N MET A 168 7.75 -6.94 9.21
CA MET A 168 7.41 -6.31 10.50
C MET A 168 5.97 -6.58 10.94
N ILE A 169 5.04 -6.65 9.99
CA ILE A 169 3.61 -6.86 10.26
C ILE A 169 3.38 -8.32 10.65
N ASP A 170 3.90 -9.25 9.85
CA ASP A 170 3.68 -10.68 10.02
C ASP A 170 4.37 -11.21 11.28
N ASP A 171 5.50 -10.59 11.69
CA ASP A 171 6.19 -10.94 12.94
C ASP A 171 5.38 -10.61 14.20
N THR A 172 4.41 -9.71 14.11
CA THR A 172 3.47 -9.48 15.23
C THR A 172 2.60 -10.67 15.56
N ARG A 173 2.45 -11.60 14.60
CA ARG A 173 1.56 -12.78 14.70
C ARG A 173 0.08 -12.45 14.90
N LEU A 174 -0.30 -11.19 14.75
CA LEU A 174 -1.68 -10.76 14.82
C LEU A 174 -2.39 -11.02 13.48
N SER A 175 -3.62 -11.47 13.53
CA SER A 175 -4.52 -11.41 12.38
C SER A 175 -4.76 -9.95 11.98
N TYR A 176 -5.20 -9.72 10.73
CA TYR A 176 -5.50 -8.36 10.28
C TYR A 176 -6.60 -7.69 11.13
N THR A 177 -7.55 -8.48 11.67
CA THR A 177 -8.61 -7.97 12.55
C THR A 177 -8.08 -7.57 13.92
N GLU A 178 -7.16 -8.35 14.50
CA GLU A 178 -6.52 -8.02 15.77
C GLU A 178 -5.60 -6.81 15.64
N LEU A 179 -4.81 -6.74 14.56
CA LEU A 179 -3.97 -5.59 14.29
C LEU A 179 -4.82 -4.33 14.10
N ALA A 180 -5.89 -4.38 13.30
CA ALA A 180 -6.81 -3.25 13.12
C ALA A 180 -7.53 -2.85 14.42
N ALA A 181 -7.80 -3.78 15.31
CA ALA A 181 -8.41 -3.50 16.61
C ALA A 181 -7.41 -2.88 17.60
N SER A 182 -6.12 -3.19 17.46
CA SER A 182 -5.05 -2.69 18.33
C SER A 182 -4.53 -1.30 17.95
N LEU A 183 -4.97 -0.73 16.81
CA LEU A 183 -4.56 0.61 16.40
C LEU A 183 -5.19 1.68 17.31
N GLU A 184 -4.53 2.85 17.37
CA GLU A 184 -5.04 3.99 18.12
C GLU A 184 -6.42 4.43 17.61
N ILE A 185 -7.20 5.03 18.51
CA ILE A 185 -8.49 5.64 18.16
C ILE A 185 -8.23 7.12 17.87
N PRO A 186 -8.35 7.59 16.62
CA PRO A 186 -8.09 8.98 16.30
C PRO A 186 -9.21 9.88 16.86
N THR A 187 -8.83 11.07 17.26
CA THR A 187 -9.80 12.11 17.65
C THR A 187 -10.62 12.55 16.43
N SER A 188 -11.81 13.12 16.67
CA SER A 188 -12.65 13.67 15.59
C SER A 188 -11.91 14.73 14.77
N GLY A 189 -11.04 15.53 15.39
CA GLY A 189 -10.21 16.51 14.70
C GLY A 189 -9.18 15.86 13.76
N GLN A 190 -8.54 14.78 14.20
CA GLN A 190 -7.61 14.01 13.35
C GLN A 190 -8.33 13.36 12.16
N ILE A 191 -9.50 12.77 12.38
CA ILE A 191 -10.32 12.19 11.31
C ILE A 191 -10.63 13.25 10.25
N LEU A 192 -11.15 14.42 10.67
CA LEU A 192 -11.47 15.50 9.74
C LEU A 192 -10.24 16.03 8.98
N LEU A 193 -9.10 16.17 9.66
CA LEU A 193 -7.85 16.61 9.04
C LEU A 193 -7.39 15.60 7.98
N TRP A 194 -7.36 14.32 8.32
CA TRP A 194 -6.92 13.28 7.40
C TRP A 194 -7.85 13.14 6.18
N GLN A 195 -9.16 13.18 6.38
CA GLN A 195 -10.14 13.08 5.29
C GLN A 195 -10.16 14.29 4.35
N LYS A 196 -9.66 15.45 4.80
CA LYS A 196 -9.53 16.66 3.95
C LYS A 196 -8.21 16.72 3.17
N SER A 197 -7.22 15.92 3.54
CA SER A 197 -5.92 15.93 2.86
C SER A 197 -5.99 15.29 1.47
N SER A 198 -5.19 15.79 0.55
CA SER A 198 -5.13 15.32 -0.84
C SER A 198 -4.23 14.09 -1.00
N VAL A 199 -4.36 13.41 -2.13
CA VAL A 199 -3.47 12.29 -2.51
C VAL A 199 -2.00 12.74 -2.54
N ARG A 200 -1.73 13.99 -2.97
CA ARG A 200 -0.37 14.55 -2.98
C ARG A 200 0.17 14.82 -1.58
N ASP A 201 -0.69 15.22 -0.64
CA ASP A 201 -0.29 15.33 0.77
C ASP A 201 0.10 13.97 1.33
N TRP A 202 -0.60 12.89 0.98
CA TRP A 202 -0.28 11.54 1.43
C TRP A 202 1.08 11.07 0.91
N ALA A 203 1.40 11.39 -0.36
CA ALA A 203 2.71 11.12 -0.93
C ALA A 203 3.81 11.89 -0.18
N ASN A 204 3.61 13.18 0.07
CA ASN A 204 4.56 14.01 0.84
C ASN A 204 4.78 13.47 2.26
N GLU A 205 3.70 13.04 2.94
CA GLU A 205 3.81 12.40 4.25
C GLU A 205 4.63 11.10 4.19
N SER A 206 4.38 10.24 3.20
CA SER A 206 5.16 9.00 3.02
C SER A 206 6.63 9.30 2.79
N MET A 207 6.96 10.32 1.99
CA MET A 207 8.34 10.78 1.80
C MET A 207 9.00 11.27 3.10
N SER A 208 8.23 11.88 4.00
CA SER A 208 8.78 12.43 5.25
C SER A 208 9.36 11.36 6.18
N PHE A 209 8.95 10.11 6.02
CA PHE A 209 9.45 8.97 6.81
C PHE A 209 10.70 8.32 6.23
N ARG A 210 11.18 8.73 5.04
CA ARG A 210 12.33 8.09 4.40
C ARG A 210 13.56 8.01 5.30
N LYS A 211 13.87 9.07 6.08
CA LYS A 211 15.01 9.06 6.99
C LYS A 211 14.93 7.91 7.99
N GLN A 212 13.75 7.67 8.57
CA GLN A 212 13.53 6.59 9.53
C GLN A 212 13.55 5.21 8.84
N VAL A 213 12.91 5.12 7.67
CA VAL A 213 12.85 3.88 6.88
C VAL A 213 14.26 3.41 6.51
N TYR A 214 15.13 4.31 6.08
CA TYR A 214 16.49 4.01 5.65
C TYR A 214 17.53 3.97 6.80
N ASP A 215 17.09 4.05 8.05
CA ASP A 215 17.96 3.89 9.23
C ASP A 215 18.13 2.40 9.58
N TYR A 216 18.61 1.63 8.60
CA TYR A 216 18.78 0.18 8.71
C TYR A 216 20.20 -0.25 9.15
N GLY A 217 21.08 0.70 9.51
CA GLY A 217 22.42 0.43 10.01
C GLY A 217 23.24 -0.49 9.08
N GLN A 218 23.67 -1.63 9.60
CA GLN A 218 24.41 -2.65 8.83
C GLN A 218 23.52 -3.68 8.13
N GLY A 219 22.21 -3.45 8.05
CA GLY A 219 21.26 -4.33 7.40
C GLY A 219 20.88 -5.60 8.17
N LYS A 220 21.21 -5.70 9.45
CA LYS A 220 20.76 -6.78 10.35
C LYS A 220 19.60 -6.27 11.18
N LEU A 221 18.38 -6.51 10.70
CA LEU A 221 17.15 -5.99 11.27
C LEU A 221 16.43 -7.06 12.12
N GLY A 222 15.65 -6.60 13.10
CA GLY A 222 14.87 -7.44 13.98
C GLY A 222 14.12 -6.61 15.02
N TYR A 223 14.08 -7.06 16.27
CA TYR A 223 13.32 -6.43 17.35
C TYR A 223 13.62 -4.94 17.55
N GLU A 224 14.87 -4.52 17.47
CA GLU A 224 15.27 -3.12 17.67
C GLU A 224 14.69 -2.23 16.56
N TYR A 225 14.83 -2.63 15.30
CA TYR A 225 14.27 -1.91 14.17
C TYR A 225 12.75 -1.82 14.25
N SER A 226 12.08 -2.94 14.56
CA SER A 226 10.64 -2.98 14.78
C SER A 226 10.22 -2.06 15.93
N TYR A 227 10.90 -2.10 17.06
CA TYR A 227 10.63 -1.26 18.23
C TYR A 227 10.68 0.24 17.89
N HIS A 228 11.65 0.66 17.08
CA HIS A 228 11.78 2.06 16.68
C HIS A 228 10.77 2.51 15.63
N TYR A 229 10.40 1.64 14.68
CA TYR A 229 9.70 2.08 13.46
C TYR A 229 8.31 1.47 13.25
N PHE A 230 7.91 0.43 13.97
CA PHE A 230 6.59 -0.18 13.80
C PHE A 230 5.43 0.77 14.13
N SER A 231 5.66 1.76 14.98
CA SER A 231 4.67 2.82 15.25
C SER A 231 4.32 3.61 13.99
N ILE A 232 5.27 3.80 13.05
CA ILE A 232 5.02 4.44 11.75
C ILE A 232 4.11 3.55 10.91
N VAL A 233 4.37 2.24 10.84
CA VAL A 233 3.51 1.28 10.12
C VAL A 233 2.06 1.38 10.63
N ARG A 234 1.88 1.32 11.96
CA ARG A 234 0.55 1.42 12.61
C ARG A 234 -0.16 2.72 12.27
N ALA A 235 0.55 3.84 12.34
CA ALA A 235 -0.01 5.16 12.04
C ALA A 235 -0.41 5.27 10.55
N ARG A 236 0.42 4.76 9.63
CA ARG A 236 0.14 4.81 8.19
C ARG A 236 -1.03 3.91 7.80
N LEU A 237 -1.16 2.71 8.37
CA LEU A 237 -2.32 1.84 8.17
C LEU A 237 -3.62 2.47 8.67
N LEU A 238 -3.59 3.13 9.85
CA LEU A 238 -4.74 3.86 10.38
C LEU A 238 -5.15 5.02 9.49
N GLN A 239 -4.19 5.86 9.08
CA GLN A 239 -4.44 6.99 8.19
C GLN A 239 -5.01 6.55 6.84
N ALA A 240 -4.45 5.48 6.25
CA ALA A 240 -4.95 4.91 5.00
C ALA A 240 -6.44 4.52 5.10
N GLY A 241 -6.82 3.78 6.14
CA GLY A 241 -8.20 3.35 6.33
C GLY A 241 -9.17 4.53 6.58
N VAL A 242 -8.80 5.51 7.42
CA VAL A 242 -9.63 6.69 7.68
C VAL A 242 -9.83 7.54 6.41
N ARG A 243 -8.78 7.72 5.63
CA ARG A 243 -8.81 8.47 4.36
C ARG A 243 -9.62 7.76 3.29
N LEU A 244 -9.45 6.45 3.16
CA LEU A 244 -10.26 5.62 2.26
C LEU A 244 -11.75 5.77 2.58
N ALA A 245 -12.13 5.67 3.85
CA ALA A 245 -13.51 5.87 4.27
C ALA A 245 -14.04 7.26 3.92
N GLY A 246 -13.22 8.31 4.09
CA GLY A 246 -13.58 9.68 3.73
C GLY A 246 -13.94 9.82 2.24
N ILE A 247 -13.10 9.25 1.36
CA ILE A 247 -13.35 9.24 -0.09
C ILE A 247 -14.62 8.47 -0.43
N LEU A 248 -14.77 7.26 0.12
CA LEU A 248 -15.94 6.42 -0.14
C LEU A 248 -17.24 7.06 0.37
N ASN A 249 -17.18 7.72 1.54
CA ASN A 249 -18.32 8.48 2.06
C ASN A 249 -18.71 9.67 1.18
N GLU A 250 -17.71 10.35 0.57
CA GLU A 250 -17.98 11.44 -0.37
C GLU A 250 -18.57 10.94 -1.68
N ILE A 251 -18.07 9.81 -2.20
CA ILE A 251 -18.58 9.20 -3.44
C ILE A 251 -20.02 8.71 -3.26
N TYR A 252 -20.33 8.10 -2.11
CA TYR A 252 -21.63 7.46 -1.84
C TYR A 252 -22.49 8.20 -0.82
N LYS A 253 -22.39 9.54 -0.78
CA LYS A 253 -23.22 10.41 0.07
C LYS A 253 -24.67 10.53 -0.41
#